data_d6c53d99bfab4cfb8ff73e5487f3e552
#
_entry.id   d6c53d99bfab4cfb8ff73e5487f3e552
#
_cell.length_a   1.000
_cell.length_b   1.000
_cell.length_c   1.000
_cell.angle_alpha   90.00
_cell.angle_beta   90.00
_cell.angle_gamma   90.00
#
_symmetry.space_group_name_H-M   'P 1'
#
loop_
_entity.id
_entity.type
_entity.pdbx_description
1 polymer ?
#
loop_
_entity_poly.entity_id
_entity_poly.type
_entity_poly.pdbx_seq_one_letter_code
_entity_poly.pdbx_strand_id
1 'polypeptide(L)'
;MRRIIGTSYHGITRVLDMLCLGFSQNHMPAYSLHVQTQWRFIHDHQIILASRDMYIPYSDTTGEDWDYSIQGRSDEESSIFDVRYKEIDHFMEGCIVSECTVSEFGDLQISFSNNVLFELFIPTSSKEEEWR
;
A
#
# COMPACT_ATOMS: atom_id res chain seq x y z
N MET A 1 -4.74 -15.25 -6.93
CA MET A 1 -5.09 -13.85 -6.61
C MET A 1 -6.61 -13.58 -6.57
N ARG A 2 -7.39 -14.21 -7.38
CA ARG A 2 -8.86 -14.03 -7.35
C ARG A 2 -9.49 -14.40 -6.01
N ARG A 3 -8.77 -15.11 -5.15
CA ARG A 3 -9.26 -15.49 -3.82
C ARG A 3 -9.58 -14.29 -2.92
N ILE A 4 -8.99 -13.12 -3.21
CA ILE A 4 -9.25 -11.93 -2.40
C ILE A 4 -10.54 -11.21 -2.81
N ILE A 5 -11.13 -11.52 -3.96
CA ILE A 5 -12.40 -10.90 -4.39
C ILE A 5 -13.47 -11.22 -3.35
N GLY A 6 -14.17 -10.20 -2.90
CA GLY A 6 -15.18 -10.31 -1.84
C GLY A 6 -14.66 -10.18 -0.42
N THR A 7 -13.33 -10.18 -0.24
CA THR A 7 -12.75 -9.91 1.10
C THR A 7 -12.75 -8.42 1.38
N SER A 8 -12.58 -8.05 2.64
CA SER A 8 -12.56 -6.65 3.07
C SER A 8 -11.13 -6.16 3.26
N TYR A 9 -10.92 -4.86 3.01
CA TYR A 9 -9.69 -4.18 3.35
C TYR A 9 -9.43 -4.32 4.86
N HIS A 10 -8.22 -4.70 5.24
CA HIS A 10 -7.86 -4.94 6.65
C HIS A 10 -6.71 -4.06 7.14
N GLY A 11 -6.23 -3.14 6.33
CA GLY A 11 -5.19 -2.20 6.73
C GLY A 11 -3.89 -2.38 5.98
N ILE A 12 -3.06 -1.34 6.07
CA ILE A 12 -1.71 -1.34 5.51
C ILE A 12 -0.70 -1.02 6.61
N THR A 13 0.46 -1.65 6.50
CA THR A 13 1.63 -1.35 7.32
C THR A 13 2.86 -1.47 6.44
N ARG A 14 3.99 -1.06 6.95
CA ARG A 14 5.27 -1.30 6.27
C ARG A 14 6.29 -1.92 7.21
N VAL A 15 7.15 -2.76 6.64
CA VAL A 15 8.35 -3.26 7.28
C VAL A 15 9.52 -2.78 6.43
N LEU A 16 10.26 -1.78 6.91
CA LEU A 16 11.21 -1.01 6.11
C LEU A 16 10.49 -0.42 4.89
N ASP A 17 10.80 -0.88 3.68
CA ASP A 17 10.15 -0.43 2.45
C ASP A 17 9.19 -1.48 1.85
N MET A 18 8.94 -2.56 2.58
CA MET A 18 7.95 -3.55 2.14
C MET A 18 6.56 -3.14 2.62
N LEU A 19 5.63 -2.98 1.68
CA LEU A 19 4.23 -2.76 2.02
C LEU A 19 3.57 -4.08 2.39
N CYS A 20 2.81 -4.06 3.47
CA CYS A 20 1.95 -5.18 3.87
C CYS A 20 0.50 -4.71 3.77
N LEU A 21 -0.25 -5.30 2.83
CA LEU A 21 -1.67 -4.98 2.61
C LEU A 21 -2.50 -6.18 3.05
N GLY A 22 -3.35 -5.98 4.05
CA GLY A 22 -4.15 -7.04 4.64
C GLY A 22 -5.58 -7.09 4.11
N PHE A 23 -6.13 -8.30 4.09
CA PHE A 23 -7.51 -8.58 3.71
C PHE A 23 -8.15 -9.47 4.77
N SER A 24 -9.40 -9.20 5.11
CA SER A 24 -10.15 -9.98 6.09
C SER A 24 -11.35 -10.66 5.44
N GLN A 25 -11.76 -11.77 6.05
CA GLN A 25 -12.95 -12.50 5.64
C GLN A 25 -13.71 -12.86 6.92
N ASN A 26 -15.01 -12.57 6.97
CA ASN A 26 -15.83 -12.78 8.15
C ASN A 26 -15.22 -12.11 9.41
N HIS A 27 -14.69 -10.89 9.25
CA HIS A 27 -14.05 -10.08 10.30
C HIS A 27 -12.75 -10.69 10.86
N MET A 28 -12.19 -11.69 10.20
CA MET A 28 -10.93 -12.33 10.61
C MET A 28 -9.86 -12.10 9.55
N PRO A 29 -8.60 -11.81 9.94
CA PRO A 29 -7.51 -11.71 8.96
C PRO A 29 -7.42 -13.00 8.14
N ALA A 30 -7.39 -12.87 6.82
CA ALA A 30 -7.41 -14.01 5.91
C ALA A 30 -6.22 -14.05 4.97
N TYR A 31 -5.84 -12.91 4.40
CA TYR A 31 -4.76 -12.81 3.42
C TYR A 31 -3.92 -11.58 3.68
N SER A 32 -2.65 -11.65 3.31
CA SER A 32 -1.74 -10.51 3.35
C SER A 32 -0.91 -10.49 2.07
N LEU A 33 -0.87 -9.33 1.43
CA LEU A 33 -0.06 -9.09 0.25
C LEU A 33 1.20 -8.32 0.66
N HIS A 34 2.37 -8.88 0.35
CA HIS A 34 3.66 -8.25 0.64
C HIS A 34 4.25 -7.72 -0.67
N VAL A 35 4.56 -6.45 -0.71
CA VAL A 35 4.95 -5.75 -1.94
C VAL A 35 6.30 -5.07 -1.74
N GLN A 36 7.28 -5.42 -2.58
CA GLN A 36 8.60 -4.81 -2.58
C GLN A 36 8.94 -4.13 -3.90
N THR A 37 7.93 -3.70 -4.63
CA THR A 37 8.06 -2.98 -5.88
C THR A 37 7.31 -1.65 -5.79
N GLN A 38 7.19 -0.96 -6.90
CA GLN A 38 6.43 0.29 -6.97
C GLN A 38 4.94 0.00 -6.94
N TRP A 39 4.22 0.73 -6.12
CA TRP A 39 2.78 0.61 -5.96
C TRP A 39 2.16 1.97 -5.69
N ARG A 40 0.84 2.06 -5.90
CA ARG A 40 0.09 3.26 -5.56
C ARG A 40 -1.39 2.96 -5.33
N PHE A 41 -2.01 3.77 -4.50
CA PHE A 41 -3.46 3.85 -4.33
C PHE A 41 -3.96 5.08 -5.09
N ILE A 42 -4.99 4.88 -5.89
CA ILE A 42 -5.61 5.94 -6.70
C ILE A 42 -7.07 6.07 -6.32
N HIS A 43 -7.53 7.30 -6.15
CA HIS A 43 -8.93 7.60 -5.93
C HIS A 43 -9.26 8.94 -6.60
N ASP A 44 -10.36 8.97 -7.33
CA ASP A 44 -10.86 10.17 -7.99
C ASP A 44 -9.79 10.86 -8.85
N HIS A 45 -9.10 10.06 -9.66
CA HIS A 45 -8.03 10.50 -10.58
C HIS A 45 -6.80 11.09 -9.88
N GLN A 46 -6.64 10.82 -8.58
CA GLN A 46 -5.48 11.30 -7.81
C GLN A 46 -4.78 10.14 -7.13
N ILE A 47 -3.46 10.23 -7.07
CA ILE A 47 -2.65 9.29 -6.27
C ILE A 47 -2.77 9.74 -4.82
N ILE A 48 -3.37 8.89 -3.97
CA ILE A 48 -3.59 9.21 -2.56
C ILE A 48 -2.50 8.67 -1.64
N LEU A 49 -1.76 7.67 -2.09
CA LEU A 49 -0.58 7.13 -1.40
C LEU A 49 0.22 6.31 -2.40
N ALA A 50 1.56 6.35 -2.31
CA ALA A 50 2.42 5.61 -3.22
C ALA A 50 3.71 5.16 -2.53
N SER A 51 4.42 4.22 -3.18
CA SER A 51 5.60 3.57 -2.58
C SER A 51 6.73 4.53 -2.22
N ARG A 52 6.98 5.56 -3.02
CA ARG A 52 8.04 6.51 -2.73
C ARG A 52 7.73 7.43 -1.55
N ASP A 53 6.49 7.49 -1.11
CA ASP A 53 6.10 8.27 0.07
C ASP A 53 6.80 7.77 1.35
N MET A 54 7.27 6.53 1.34
CA MET A 54 8.07 5.97 2.44
C MET A 54 9.43 6.67 2.60
N TYR A 55 9.95 7.24 1.53
CA TYR A 55 11.28 7.85 1.49
C TYR A 55 11.26 9.37 1.53
N ILE A 56 10.08 9.97 1.59
CA ILE A 56 9.93 11.42 1.57
C ILE A 56 9.50 11.91 2.94
N PRO A 57 10.29 12.82 3.58
CA PRO A 57 9.88 13.39 4.85
C PRO A 57 8.57 14.16 4.70
N TYR A 58 7.71 14.03 5.68
CA TYR A 58 6.43 14.77 5.69
C TYR A 58 6.64 16.27 5.84
N SER A 59 7.65 16.67 6.62
CA SER A 59 7.94 18.07 6.93
C SER A 59 9.26 18.53 6.31
N ASP A 60 9.33 19.81 5.90
CA ASP A 60 10.55 20.43 5.39
C ASP A 60 11.59 20.70 6.47
N THR A 61 11.26 20.50 7.74
CA THR A 61 12.13 20.78 8.87
C THR A 61 13.06 19.65 9.23
N THR A 62 12.96 18.50 8.56
CA THR A 62 13.85 17.36 8.83
C THR A 62 15.28 17.66 8.37
N GLY A 63 16.26 17.18 9.16
CA GLY A 63 17.66 17.34 8.83
C GLY A 63 18.17 16.34 7.80
N GLU A 64 19.44 16.49 7.40
CA GLU A 64 20.09 15.62 6.42
C GLU A 64 20.22 14.17 6.90
N ASP A 65 20.23 13.97 8.22
CA ASP A 65 20.36 12.64 8.85
C ASP A 65 19.01 11.92 8.97
N TRP A 66 17.97 12.42 8.32
CA TRP A 66 16.66 11.79 8.39
C TRP A 66 16.71 10.38 7.82
N ASP A 67 16.18 9.42 8.58
CA ASP A 67 16.22 7.99 8.26
C ASP A 67 14.80 7.45 8.09
N TYR A 68 14.46 7.05 6.87
CA TYR A 68 13.13 6.53 6.55
C TYR A 68 12.77 5.25 7.32
N SER A 69 13.78 4.49 7.73
CA SER A 69 13.56 3.18 8.37
C SER A 69 13.01 3.30 9.80
N ILE A 70 13.13 4.47 10.41
CA ILE A 70 12.65 4.70 11.78
C ILE A 70 11.16 5.02 11.74
N GLN A 71 10.37 4.25 12.48
CA GLN A 71 8.92 4.42 12.57
C GLN A 71 8.52 4.84 14.01
N GLY A 72 7.28 5.29 14.15
CA GLY A 72 6.74 5.65 15.46
C GLY A 72 7.16 7.02 15.96
N ARG A 73 7.71 7.88 15.10
CA ARG A 73 8.10 9.25 15.44
C ARG A 73 6.89 10.20 15.30
N SER A 74 7.08 11.45 15.74
CA SER A 74 6.10 12.51 15.52
C SER A 74 5.91 12.73 13.99
N ASP A 75 4.78 13.31 13.61
CA ASP A 75 4.47 13.57 12.20
C ASP A 75 5.55 14.42 11.53
N GLU A 76 6.11 15.40 12.23
CA GLU A 76 7.16 16.27 11.69
C GLU A 76 8.45 15.53 11.33
N GLU A 77 8.70 14.38 11.97
CA GLU A 77 9.90 13.58 11.75
C GLU A 77 9.62 12.31 10.94
N SER A 78 8.37 12.08 10.59
CA SER A 78 7.93 10.88 9.89
C SER A 78 7.93 11.06 8.37
N SER A 79 7.84 9.94 7.63
CA SER A 79 7.64 9.98 6.19
C SER A 79 6.19 10.36 5.86
N ILE A 80 5.96 10.75 4.61
CA ILE A 80 4.60 10.97 4.10
C ILE A 80 3.76 9.71 4.32
N PHE A 81 4.33 8.52 4.05
CA PHE A 81 3.60 7.26 4.26
C PHE A 81 3.18 7.10 5.73
N ASP A 82 4.11 7.31 6.67
CA ASP A 82 3.84 7.09 8.09
C ASP A 82 2.80 8.06 8.66
N VAL A 83 2.65 9.23 8.04
CA VAL A 83 1.59 10.18 8.41
C VAL A 83 0.26 9.80 7.76
N ARG A 84 0.26 9.48 6.47
CA ARG A 84 -0.97 9.32 5.69
C ARG A 84 -1.61 7.93 5.75
N TYR A 85 -0.84 6.89 6.09
CA TYR A 85 -1.43 5.54 6.06
C TYR A 85 -2.63 5.39 6.99
N LYS A 86 -2.66 6.13 8.10
CA LYS A 86 -3.78 6.10 9.05
C LYS A 86 -5.04 6.68 8.43
N GLU A 87 -4.90 7.74 7.64
CA GLU A 87 -6.03 8.35 6.91
C GLU A 87 -6.55 7.38 5.85
N ILE A 88 -5.64 6.69 5.16
CA ILE A 88 -6.01 5.67 4.18
C ILE A 88 -6.76 4.52 4.86
N ASP A 89 -6.27 4.01 5.99
CA ASP A 89 -6.94 2.95 6.74
C ASP A 89 -8.36 3.36 7.14
N HIS A 90 -8.52 4.60 7.58
CA HIS A 90 -9.84 5.12 7.96
C HIS A 90 -10.76 5.23 6.74
N PHE A 91 -10.25 5.78 5.64
CA PHE A 91 -11.01 5.94 4.39
C PHE A 91 -11.42 4.61 3.78
N MET A 92 -10.57 3.59 3.92
CA MET A 92 -10.78 2.26 3.34
C MET A 92 -11.56 1.31 4.27
N GLU A 93 -11.91 1.76 5.46
CA GLU A 93 -12.60 0.92 6.43
C GLU A 93 -13.90 0.35 5.84
N GLY A 94 -14.06 -0.96 5.92
CA GLY A 94 -15.25 -1.65 5.41
C GLY A 94 -15.30 -1.84 3.89
N CYS A 95 -14.32 -1.37 3.15
CA CYS A 95 -14.30 -1.55 1.70
C CYS A 95 -14.02 -2.98 1.31
N ILE A 96 -14.67 -3.44 0.25
CA ILE A 96 -14.61 -4.81 -0.24
C ILE A 96 -13.85 -4.83 -1.56
N VAL A 97 -13.03 -5.86 -1.77
CA VAL A 97 -12.38 -6.09 -3.06
C VAL A 97 -13.43 -6.50 -4.06
N SER A 98 -13.64 -5.67 -5.09
CA SER A 98 -14.62 -5.90 -6.14
C SER A 98 -14.00 -6.60 -7.35
N GLU A 99 -12.71 -6.38 -7.62
CA GLU A 99 -12.04 -6.95 -8.76
C GLU A 99 -10.54 -7.06 -8.49
N CYS A 100 -9.91 -8.04 -9.12
CA CYS A 100 -8.47 -8.26 -9.01
C CYS A 100 -7.96 -8.84 -10.33
N THR A 101 -6.98 -8.17 -10.95
CA THR A 101 -6.40 -8.61 -12.21
C THR A 101 -4.88 -8.63 -12.13
N VAL A 102 -4.28 -9.61 -12.79
CA VAL A 102 -2.82 -9.73 -12.92
C VAL A 102 -2.50 -9.73 -14.41
N SER A 103 -1.63 -8.82 -14.86
CA SER A 103 -1.23 -8.78 -16.28
C SER A 103 -0.28 -9.91 -16.62
N GLU A 104 -0.03 -10.12 -17.91
CA GLU A 104 0.94 -11.12 -18.35
C GLU A 104 2.36 -10.85 -17.87
N PHE A 105 2.65 -9.60 -17.48
CA PHE A 105 3.96 -9.20 -16.96
C PHE A 105 4.04 -9.25 -15.44
N GLY A 106 2.95 -9.64 -14.76
CA GLY A 106 2.90 -9.72 -13.30
C GLY A 106 2.44 -8.47 -12.58
N ASP A 107 2.03 -7.43 -13.31
CA ASP A 107 1.44 -6.24 -12.71
C ASP A 107 0.10 -6.60 -12.10
N LEU A 108 -0.19 -6.08 -10.91
CA LEU A 108 -1.41 -6.38 -10.17
C LEU A 108 -2.27 -5.14 -10.04
N GLN A 109 -3.58 -5.30 -10.24
CA GLN A 109 -4.57 -4.27 -9.96
C GLN A 109 -5.68 -4.83 -9.09
N ILE A 110 -6.02 -4.12 -8.02
CA ILE A 110 -7.09 -4.47 -7.09
C ILE A 110 -8.03 -3.28 -7.01
N SER A 111 -9.31 -3.50 -7.34
CA SER A 111 -10.36 -2.49 -7.24
C SER A 111 -11.19 -2.73 -5.99
N PHE A 112 -11.50 -1.66 -5.27
CA PHE A 112 -12.31 -1.70 -4.05
C PHE A 112 -13.68 -1.06 -4.27
N SER A 113 -14.62 -1.38 -3.40
CA SER A 113 -16.02 -0.95 -3.52
C SER A 113 -16.23 0.56 -3.45
N ASN A 114 -15.25 1.31 -2.92
CA ASN A 114 -15.30 2.77 -2.86
C ASN A 114 -14.61 3.45 -4.06
N ASN A 115 -14.35 2.70 -5.13
CA ASN A 115 -13.67 3.17 -6.34
C ASN A 115 -12.19 3.52 -6.12
N VAL A 116 -11.58 3.00 -5.07
CA VAL A 116 -10.13 3.07 -4.92
C VAL A 116 -9.52 1.93 -5.73
N LEU A 117 -8.45 2.24 -6.45
CA LEU A 117 -7.65 1.28 -7.20
C LEU A 117 -6.27 1.19 -6.54
N PHE A 118 -5.85 -0.04 -6.21
CA PHE A 118 -4.46 -0.32 -5.83
C PHE A 118 -3.78 -0.99 -7.01
N GLU A 119 -2.60 -0.50 -7.39
CA GLU A 119 -1.83 -1.12 -8.46
C GLU A 119 -0.36 -1.19 -8.11
N LEU A 120 0.29 -2.25 -8.58
CA LEU A 120 1.72 -2.42 -8.49
C LEU A 120 2.29 -2.83 -9.83
N PHE A 121 3.57 -2.55 -10.02
CA PHE A 121 4.24 -2.71 -11.33
C PHE A 121 5.52 -3.51 -11.16
N ILE A 122 5.82 -4.35 -12.15
CA ILE A 122 7.07 -5.10 -12.19
C ILE A 122 8.11 -4.25 -12.95
N PRO A 123 9.11 -3.69 -12.25
CA PRO A 123 10.05 -2.73 -12.84
C PRO A 123 11.34 -3.37 -13.36
N THR A 124 11.42 -4.68 -13.45
CA THR A 124 12.65 -5.38 -13.78
C THR A 124 12.40 -6.54 -14.71
N SER A 125 13.39 -6.87 -15.53
CA SER A 125 13.38 -8.07 -16.38
C SER A 125 13.93 -9.29 -15.64
N SER A 126 14.41 -9.15 -14.41
CA SER A 126 14.87 -10.27 -13.61
C SER A 126 13.68 -11.14 -13.18
N LYS A 127 13.98 -12.36 -12.72
CA LYS A 127 12.94 -13.29 -12.25
C LYS A 127 12.74 -13.20 -10.74
N GLU A 128 13.13 -12.08 -10.12
CA GLU A 128 12.93 -11.89 -8.70
C GLU A 128 11.45 -11.70 -8.38
N GLU A 129 11.05 -12.20 -7.21
CA GLU A 129 9.69 -12.03 -6.73
C GLU A 129 9.51 -10.62 -6.14
N GLU A 130 8.63 -9.83 -6.74
CA GLU A 130 8.37 -8.45 -6.33
C GLU A 130 7.14 -8.31 -5.42
N TRP A 131 6.28 -9.31 -5.42
CA TRP A 131 5.11 -9.34 -4.55
C TRP A 131 4.62 -10.77 -4.34
N ARG A 132 3.88 -10.96 -3.28
CA ARG A 132 3.24 -12.24 -2.97
C ARG A 132 2.14 -12.10 -1.90
#